data_fe1c31cd90c9298ef4cd87df007d29ee
#
_entry.id   fe1c31cd90c9298ef4cd87df007d29ee
#
_cell.length_a   1.000
_cell.length_b   1.000
_cell.length_c   1.000
_cell.angle_alpha   90.00
_cell.angle_beta   90.00
_cell.angle_gamma   90.00
#
_symmetry.space_group_name_H-M   'P 1'
#
loop_
_entity.id
_entity.type
_entity.pdbx_description
1 polymer ?
#
loop_
_entity_poly.entity_id
_entity_poly.type
_entity_poly.pdbx_seq_one_letter_code
_entity_poly.pdbx_strand_id
1 'polypeptide(L)'
;MAYSCADRVVATLRGEVPDRVPIFEYLIHEGVFEKAGYPNIAVHDVHTYFKACSKYLDLCHPTLYAPFEPGERINEDGSKTVIERWMSWHVPLPVDQDDEALRLKNMKERIEKLEANEPEDFLKNVLEEKKGFAPYLGEMVYINCGGSPVLPYDNTEASIYFYLDNTELVDYWMKLENRRTLEYVQAIAYPHVCPIGMSWADITYNGGLFYPPDVLERTFYPVQAEICDIFHSRNMPVIYHADGDLTDALPRLVECGINGLNPFEISGKMNITEFKEVYGKKLTMVGGMDAVNHLAFGTVDEVVAATKRLIDIVGKDGGLIAASSSGQVDDSMPTENVMAFYETCWEYGKYK
;
A
#
# COMPACT_ATOMS: atom_id res chain seq x y z
N MET A 1 -18.66 18.85 15.92
CA MET A 1 -17.23 18.74 16.33
C MET A 1 -16.41 18.67 15.05
N ALA A 2 -15.21 19.23 15.01
CA ALA A 2 -14.32 19.05 13.85
C ALA A 2 -13.81 17.60 13.85
N TYR A 3 -13.74 16.99 12.67
CA TYR A 3 -13.13 15.67 12.51
C TYR A 3 -11.61 15.76 12.74
N SER A 4 -11.03 14.82 13.48
CA SER A 4 -9.58 14.55 13.40
C SER A 4 -9.25 13.86 12.08
N CYS A 5 -7.97 13.78 11.71
CA CYS A 5 -7.56 13.00 10.54
C CYS A 5 -7.98 11.51 10.67
N ALA A 6 -7.83 10.94 11.86
CA ALA A 6 -8.26 9.57 12.14
C ALA A 6 -9.77 9.37 11.95
N ASP A 7 -10.59 10.26 12.54
CA ASP A 7 -12.05 10.17 12.41
C ASP A 7 -12.49 10.31 10.96
N ARG A 8 -11.86 11.25 10.21
CA ARG A 8 -12.15 11.50 8.81
C ARG A 8 -11.87 10.29 7.94
N VAL A 9 -10.70 9.68 8.07
CA VAL A 9 -10.30 8.52 7.28
C VAL A 9 -11.12 7.29 7.64
N VAL A 10 -11.34 7.02 8.94
CA VAL A 10 -12.15 5.89 9.41
C VAL A 10 -13.61 6.03 8.96
N ALA A 11 -14.20 7.22 9.09
CA ALA A 11 -15.57 7.48 8.62
C ALA A 11 -15.68 7.19 7.10
N THR A 12 -14.73 7.69 6.29
CA THR A 12 -14.74 7.46 4.85
C THR A 12 -14.67 5.95 4.52
N LEU A 13 -13.78 5.20 5.17
CA LEU A 13 -13.63 3.75 4.96
C LEU A 13 -14.84 2.93 5.44
N ARG A 14 -15.68 3.50 6.29
CA ARG A 14 -16.97 2.93 6.73
C ARG A 14 -18.15 3.34 5.86
N GLY A 15 -17.93 4.09 4.79
CA GLY A 15 -18.99 4.60 3.92
C GLY A 15 -19.76 5.79 4.50
N GLU A 16 -19.21 6.43 5.53
CA GLU A 16 -19.76 7.66 6.11
C GLU A 16 -19.18 8.89 5.40
N VAL A 17 -19.88 10.02 5.46
CA VAL A 17 -19.45 11.29 4.88
C VAL A 17 -18.77 12.12 5.95
N PRO A 18 -17.46 12.37 5.88
CA PRO A 18 -16.75 13.21 6.84
C PRO A 18 -16.96 14.72 6.58
N ASP A 19 -16.14 15.59 7.19
CA ASP A 19 -16.16 17.04 6.96
C ASP A 19 -15.54 17.44 5.60
N ARG A 20 -14.60 16.67 5.07
CA ARG A 20 -13.99 16.84 3.75
C ARG A 20 -13.40 15.52 3.24
N VAL A 21 -13.05 15.49 1.98
CA VAL A 21 -12.29 14.40 1.36
C VAL A 21 -10.92 14.29 2.05
N PRO A 22 -10.55 13.11 2.61
CA PRO A 22 -9.21 12.91 3.16
C PRO A 22 -8.17 12.75 2.05
N ILE A 23 -6.90 13.00 2.40
CA ILE A 23 -5.76 12.88 1.49
C ILE A 23 -4.80 11.83 2.02
N PHE A 24 -4.43 10.90 1.16
CA PHE A 24 -3.39 9.90 1.39
C PHE A 24 -2.29 10.02 0.36
N GLU A 25 -1.04 9.76 0.74
CA GLU A 25 0.04 9.63 -0.24
C GLU A 25 1.25 8.87 0.33
N TYR A 26 2.00 8.23 -0.57
CA TYR A 26 3.41 7.94 -0.41
C TYR A 26 4.19 9.16 -0.90
N LEU A 27 4.41 10.14 -0.03
CA LEU A 27 4.99 11.42 -0.39
C LEU A 27 6.51 11.40 -0.22
N ILE A 28 7.23 11.48 -1.34
CA ILE A 28 8.70 11.49 -1.40
C ILE A 28 9.22 12.63 -2.29
N HIS A 29 8.70 13.85 -2.08
CA HIS A 29 8.87 14.99 -2.97
C HIS A 29 9.57 16.16 -2.26
N GLU A 30 10.82 16.44 -2.62
CA GLU A 30 11.66 17.49 -1.98
C GLU A 30 11.02 18.88 -2.07
N GLY A 31 10.47 19.27 -3.23
CA GLY A 31 9.82 20.56 -3.40
C GLY A 31 8.58 20.74 -2.53
N VAL A 32 7.81 19.68 -2.27
CA VAL A 32 6.67 19.71 -1.36
C VAL A 32 7.15 19.82 0.09
N PHE A 33 8.23 19.13 0.46
CA PHE A 33 8.83 19.26 1.80
C PHE A 33 9.39 20.67 2.05
N GLU A 34 9.99 21.29 1.03
CA GLU A 34 10.44 22.69 1.11
C GLU A 34 9.24 23.64 1.35
N LYS A 35 8.13 23.47 0.62
CA LYS A 35 6.88 24.23 0.84
C LYS A 35 6.31 24.00 2.25
N ALA A 36 6.46 22.80 2.80
CA ALA A 36 6.08 22.49 4.18
C ALA A 36 7.00 23.12 5.24
N GLY A 37 8.12 23.71 4.86
CA GLY A 37 9.13 24.30 5.75
C GLY A 37 10.21 23.32 6.23
N TYR A 38 10.38 22.21 5.53
CA TYR A 38 11.34 21.14 5.86
C TYR A 38 12.25 20.82 4.65
N PRO A 39 13.07 21.77 4.16
CA PRO A 39 14.00 21.50 3.05
C PRO A 39 15.10 20.52 3.47
N ASN A 40 15.58 19.73 2.53
CA ASN A 40 16.75 18.87 2.69
C ASN A 40 16.65 17.90 3.89
N ILE A 41 15.59 17.12 3.96
CA ILE A 41 15.42 16.12 5.04
C ILE A 41 16.67 15.22 5.07
N ALA A 42 17.30 15.13 6.26
CA ALA A 42 18.51 14.33 6.43
C ALA A 42 18.22 12.83 6.25
N VAL A 43 19.24 12.11 5.79
CA VAL A 43 19.18 10.65 5.66
C VAL A 43 18.80 10.03 7.01
N HIS A 44 17.86 9.08 6.98
CA HIS A 44 17.27 8.42 8.15
C HIS A 44 16.53 9.33 9.15
N ASP A 45 16.24 10.60 8.82
CA ASP A 45 15.42 11.47 9.68
C ASP A 45 13.91 11.24 9.45
N VAL A 46 13.43 10.13 9.94
CA VAL A 46 12.02 9.72 9.88
C VAL A 46 11.09 10.73 10.57
N HIS A 47 11.56 11.38 11.61
CA HIS A 47 10.75 12.31 12.38
C HIS A 47 10.45 13.60 11.62
N THR A 48 11.48 14.18 10.96
CA THR A 48 11.27 15.35 10.10
C THR A 48 10.44 15.01 8.87
N TYR A 49 10.63 13.82 8.28
CA TYR A 49 9.79 13.33 7.21
C TYR A 49 8.30 13.30 7.59
N PHE A 50 7.93 12.68 8.72
CA PHE A 50 6.54 12.65 9.17
C PHE A 50 5.96 14.05 9.45
N LYS A 51 6.76 14.95 10.04
CA LYS A 51 6.34 16.34 10.26
C LYS A 51 6.06 17.08 8.95
N ALA A 52 6.85 16.82 7.91
CA ALA A 52 6.63 17.40 6.59
C ALA A 52 5.35 16.86 5.96
N CYS A 53 5.15 15.54 5.93
CA CYS A 53 3.95 14.90 5.42
C CYS A 53 2.69 15.37 6.13
N SER A 54 2.71 15.54 7.45
CA SER A 54 1.56 15.95 8.26
C SER A 54 1.03 17.36 7.96
N LYS A 55 1.73 18.15 7.15
CA LYS A 55 1.25 19.45 6.68
C LYS A 55 0.19 19.34 5.60
N TYR A 56 0.16 18.23 4.88
CA TYR A 56 -0.70 18.08 3.70
C TYR A 56 -1.60 16.85 3.74
N LEU A 57 -1.18 15.80 4.45
CA LEU A 57 -1.84 14.50 4.43
C LEU A 57 -2.67 14.24 5.68
N ASP A 58 -3.77 13.52 5.52
CA ASP A 58 -4.53 12.91 6.62
C ASP A 58 -3.99 11.53 6.99
N LEU A 59 -3.41 10.84 6.02
CA LEU A 59 -2.96 9.47 6.11
C LEU A 59 -1.66 9.28 5.32
N CYS A 60 -0.71 8.54 5.86
CA CYS A 60 0.53 8.16 5.19
C CYS A 60 0.84 6.67 5.39
N HIS A 61 1.75 6.15 4.57
CA HIS A 61 2.26 4.79 4.70
C HIS A 61 3.59 4.76 5.48
N PRO A 62 3.79 3.81 6.41
CA PRO A 62 4.96 3.81 7.28
C PRO A 62 6.25 3.29 6.64
N THR A 63 6.20 2.69 5.45
CA THR A 63 7.40 2.12 4.81
C THR A 63 8.25 3.14 4.06
N LEU A 64 7.70 4.32 3.75
CA LEU A 64 8.40 5.41 3.08
C LEU A 64 8.55 6.57 4.08
N TYR A 65 9.53 6.51 4.96
CA TYR A 65 9.60 7.44 6.07
C TYR A 65 10.98 8.06 6.31
N ALA A 66 11.91 7.87 5.41
CA ALA A 66 13.17 8.62 5.45
C ALA A 66 13.99 8.39 4.18
N PRO A 67 14.77 9.36 3.74
CA PRO A 67 15.71 9.15 2.64
C PRO A 67 16.83 8.19 3.03
N PHE A 68 17.35 7.46 2.04
CA PHE A 68 18.48 6.54 2.19
C PHE A 68 19.78 7.16 1.70
N GLU A 69 20.92 6.58 2.11
CA GLU A 69 22.20 6.81 1.44
C GLU A 69 22.18 6.06 0.10
N PRO A 70 22.29 6.76 -1.05
CA PRO A 70 22.33 6.11 -2.35
C PRO A 70 23.55 5.20 -2.50
N GLY A 71 23.36 4.06 -3.16
CA GLY A 71 24.43 3.10 -3.41
C GLY A 71 23.95 1.78 -3.98
N GLU A 72 24.85 0.81 -4.03
CA GLU A 72 24.53 -0.56 -4.43
C GLU A 72 25.03 -1.54 -3.37
N ARG A 73 24.28 -2.60 -3.16
CA ARG A 73 24.65 -3.69 -2.26
C ARG A 73 24.53 -5.02 -3.00
N ILE A 74 25.58 -5.84 -2.91
CA ILE A 74 25.51 -7.25 -3.33
C ILE A 74 24.97 -8.04 -2.14
N ASN A 75 23.92 -8.82 -2.39
CA ASN A 75 23.28 -9.67 -1.41
C ASN A 75 24.04 -10.98 -1.24
N GLU A 76 23.73 -11.77 -0.22
CA GLU A 76 24.41 -13.04 0.07
C GLU A 76 24.25 -14.09 -1.05
N ASP A 77 23.13 -14.04 -1.77
CA ASP A 77 22.85 -14.90 -2.94
C ASP A 77 23.52 -14.42 -4.23
N GLY A 78 24.27 -13.30 -4.19
CA GLY A 78 24.92 -12.69 -5.35
C GLY A 78 24.03 -11.74 -6.16
N SER A 79 22.75 -11.63 -5.85
CA SER A 79 21.85 -10.62 -6.42
C SER A 79 22.24 -9.21 -5.97
N LYS A 80 21.69 -8.19 -6.60
CA LYS A 80 22.02 -6.79 -6.29
C LYS A 80 20.79 -6.03 -5.76
N THR A 81 20.99 -5.19 -4.74
CA THR A 81 20.04 -4.16 -4.36
C THR A 81 20.57 -2.80 -4.77
N VAL A 82 19.81 -2.06 -5.57
CA VAL A 82 20.09 -0.67 -5.92
C VAL A 82 19.30 0.21 -4.96
N ILE A 83 19.98 1.21 -4.40
CA ILE A 83 19.43 2.12 -3.39
C ILE A 83 19.54 3.53 -3.96
N GLU A 84 18.41 4.22 -4.07
CA GLU A 84 18.33 5.65 -4.35
C GLU A 84 17.87 6.40 -3.10
N ARG A 85 17.82 7.73 -3.17
CA ARG A 85 17.49 8.56 -2.00
C ARG A 85 16.16 8.17 -1.33
N TRP A 86 15.15 7.80 -2.11
CA TRP A 86 13.79 7.55 -1.60
C TRP A 86 13.30 6.12 -1.79
N MET A 87 14.03 5.31 -2.54
CA MET A 87 13.60 3.96 -2.85
C MET A 87 14.77 2.99 -2.98
N SER A 88 14.47 1.72 -2.89
CA SER A 88 15.42 0.67 -3.24
C SER A 88 14.68 -0.45 -3.96
N TRP A 89 15.37 -1.13 -4.88
CA TRP A 89 14.81 -2.28 -5.57
C TRP A 89 15.83 -3.40 -5.71
N HIS A 90 15.31 -4.59 -5.74
CA HIS A 90 16.09 -5.79 -5.92
C HIS A 90 16.29 -6.08 -7.42
N VAL A 91 17.53 -6.36 -7.82
CA VAL A 91 17.88 -6.83 -9.15
C VAL A 91 18.24 -8.30 -9.02
N PRO A 92 17.37 -9.21 -9.47
CA PRO A 92 17.58 -10.65 -9.32
C PRO A 92 18.76 -11.12 -10.17
N LEU A 93 19.26 -12.31 -9.84
CA LEU A 93 20.25 -13.00 -10.70
C LEU A 93 19.62 -13.33 -12.07
N PRO A 94 20.44 -13.36 -13.15
CA PRO A 94 20.01 -13.91 -14.43
C PRO A 94 19.48 -15.35 -14.28
N VAL A 95 18.50 -15.73 -15.10
CA VAL A 95 17.83 -17.04 -15.02
C VAL A 95 18.82 -18.20 -15.20
N ASP A 96 19.88 -18.03 -16.01
CA ASP A 96 20.94 -19.02 -16.23
C ASP A 96 21.85 -19.21 -15.00
N GLN A 97 21.77 -18.34 -14.00
CA GLN A 97 22.49 -18.43 -12.73
C GLN A 97 21.58 -18.84 -11.55
N ASP A 98 20.29 -19.05 -11.82
CA ASP A 98 19.35 -19.54 -10.79
C ASP A 98 19.61 -21.05 -10.56
N ASP A 99 19.97 -21.38 -9.32
CA ASP A 99 20.23 -22.75 -8.91
C ASP A 99 18.96 -23.36 -8.28
N GLU A 100 18.19 -24.11 -9.06
CA GLU A 100 16.98 -24.79 -8.58
C GLU A 100 17.25 -25.69 -7.38
N ALA A 101 18.40 -26.38 -7.35
CA ALA A 101 18.75 -27.26 -6.23
C ALA A 101 18.99 -26.45 -4.95
N LEU A 102 19.61 -25.27 -5.06
CA LEU A 102 19.78 -24.35 -3.95
C LEU A 102 18.43 -23.77 -3.48
N ARG A 103 17.56 -23.38 -4.41
CA ARG A 103 16.20 -22.90 -4.10
C ARG A 103 15.41 -23.96 -3.34
N LEU A 104 15.43 -25.19 -3.80
CA LEU A 104 14.78 -26.33 -3.14
C LEU A 104 15.32 -26.59 -1.73
N LYS A 105 16.65 -26.53 -1.58
CA LYS A 105 17.32 -26.69 -0.28
C LYS A 105 16.88 -25.58 0.68
N ASN A 106 16.97 -24.33 0.27
CA ASN A 106 16.62 -23.18 1.08
C ASN A 106 15.14 -23.24 1.53
N MET A 107 14.24 -23.62 0.63
CA MET A 107 12.83 -23.79 0.96
C MET A 107 12.61 -24.88 2.01
N LYS A 108 13.25 -26.04 1.88
CA LYS A 108 13.18 -27.13 2.88
C LYS A 108 13.70 -26.69 4.25
N GLU A 109 14.84 -26.02 4.28
CA GLU A 109 15.40 -25.47 5.54
C GLU A 109 14.45 -24.41 6.16
N ARG A 110 13.79 -23.58 5.34
CA ARG A 110 12.79 -22.63 5.82
C ARG A 110 11.56 -23.34 6.38
N ILE A 111 11.07 -24.40 5.71
CA ILE A 111 9.96 -25.22 6.20
C ILE A 111 10.29 -25.82 7.57
N GLU A 112 11.46 -26.42 7.75
CA GLU A 112 11.90 -26.98 9.04
C GLU A 112 11.88 -25.94 10.17
N LYS A 113 12.38 -24.72 9.89
CA LYS A 113 12.32 -23.60 10.86
C LYS A 113 10.89 -23.19 11.19
N LEU A 114 10.01 -23.12 10.20
CA LEU A 114 8.61 -22.78 10.39
C LEU A 114 7.83 -23.87 11.18
N GLU A 115 8.15 -25.13 10.95
CA GLU A 115 7.57 -26.27 11.69
C GLU A 115 8.01 -26.27 13.16
N ALA A 116 9.25 -25.90 13.45
CA ALA A 116 9.75 -25.76 14.81
C ALA A 116 8.99 -24.68 15.61
N ASN A 117 8.27 -23.80 14.91
CA ASN A 117 7.42 -22.74 15.48
C ASN A 117 8.15 -21.86 16.52
N GLU A 118 9.42 -21.59 16.28
CA GLU A 118 10.20 -20.70 17.14
C GLU A 118 9.64 -19.27 17.05
N PRO A 119 9.37 -18.60 18.19
CA PRO A 119 8.89 -17.22 18.20
C PRO A 119 9.89 -16.30 17.51
N GLU A 120 9.42 -15.49 16.58
CA GLU A 120 10.25 -14.47 15.96
C GLU A 120 10.39 -13.26 16.90
N ASP A 121 11.62 -12.91 17.25
CA ASP A 121 11.90 -11.82 18.21
C ASP A 121 11.37 -10.46 17.72
N PHE A 122 11.23 -10.26 16.40
CA PHE A 122 10.72 -9.02 15.85
C PHE A 122 9.27 -8.71 16.26
N LEU A 123 8.42 -9.73 16.49
CA LEU A 123 7.04 -9.53 16.94
C LEU A 123 6.95 -8.84 18.30
N LYS A 124 7.97 -9.00 19.14
CA LYS A 124 8.01 -8.39 20.48
C LYS A 124 8.15 -6.86 20.42
N ASN A 125 8.82 -6.35 19.40
CA ASN A 125 9.20 -4.94 19.32
C ASN A 125 8.38 -4.14 18.30
N VAL A 126 7.70 -4.80 17.37
CA VAL A 126 7.01 -4.14 16.25
C VAL A 126 5.96 -3.11 16.68
N LEU A 127 5.22 -3.39 17.74
CA LEU A 127 4.20 -2.47 18.25
C LEU A 127 4.85 -1.26 18.96
N GLU A 128 5.93 -1.46 19.68
CA GLU A 128 6.66 -0.37 20.37
C GLU A 128 7.33 0.57 19.35
N GLU A 129 7.87 0.02 18.28
CA GLU A 129 8.40 0.83 17.17
C GLU A 129 7.31 1.72 16.57
N LYS A 130 6.15 1.15 16.27
CA LYS A 130 5.01 1.91 15.74
C LYS A 130 4.52 2.99 16.69
N LYS A 131 4.47 2.74 18.00
CA LYS A 131 4.17 3.76 19.01
C LYS A 131 5.19 4.90 19.03
N GLY A 132 6.43 4.62 18.68
CA GLY A 132 7.52 5.62 18.62
C GLY A 132 7.28 6.72 17.58
N PHE A 133 6.46 6.48 16.54
CA PHE A 133 6.14 7.47 15.52
C PHE A 133 5.07 8.49 15.95
N ALA A 134 4.19 8.13 16.86
CA ALA A 134 3.03 8.93 17.26
C ALA A 134 3.35 10.42 17.58
N PRO A 135 4.45 10.77 18.31
CA PRO A 135 4.76 12.16 18.62
C PRO A 135 5.07 13.06 17.41
N TYR A 136 5.35 12.45 16.24
CA TYR A 136 5.81 13.16 15.04
C TYR A 136 4.73 13.26 13.96
N LEU A 137 3.61 12.57 14.12
CA LEU A 137 2.53 12.52 13.13
C LEU A 137 1.62 13.76 13.16
N GLY A 138 1.64 14.55 14.25
CA GLY A 138 0.65 15.60 14.47
C GLY A 138 -0.76 15.02 14.53
N GLU A 139 -1.67 15.51 13.69
CA GLU A 139 -3.03 14.94 13.54
C GLU A 139 -3.11 13.83 12.49
N MET A 140 -2.09 13.72 11.62
CA MET A 140 -2.02 12.69 10.58
C MET A 140 -1.95 11.29 11.21
N VAL A 141 -2.58 10.32 10.57
CA VAL A 141 -2.44 8.91 10.92
C VAL A 141 -1.55 8.19 9.91
N TYR A 142 -0.88 7.13 10.33
CA TYR A 142 -0.22 6.23 9.41
C TYR A 142 -1.03 4.93 9.26
N ILE A 143 -0.90 4.29 8.11
CA ILE A 143 -1.53 2.99 7.88
C ILE A 143 -0.75 1.93 8.65
N ASN A 144 -1.44 1.08 9.38
CA ASN A 144 -0.83 -0.10 9.96
C ASN A 144 -0.69 -1.18 8.88
N CYS A 145 0.41 -1.10 8.13
CA CYS A 145 0.70 -2.09 7.09
C CYS A 145 1.04 -3.41 7.74
N GLY A 146 0.18 -4.37 7.56
CA GLY A 146 0.32 -5.66 8.19
C GLY A 146 -0.13 -6.81 7.33
N GLY A 147 0.84 -7.56 6.89
CA GLY A 147 0.63 -8.84 6.28
C GLY A 147 0.21 -8.79 4.81
N SER A 148 0.98 -9.49 4.02
CA SER A 148 0.62 -9.89 2.68
C SER A 148 0.41 -11.39 2.68
N PRO A 149 -0.67 -11.91 2.11
CA PRO A 149 -0.72 -13.34 1.80
C PRO A 149 0.50 -13.70 0.95
N VAL A 150 1.14 -14.79 1.28
CA VAL A 150 2.32 -15.26 0.54
C VAL A 150 1.89 -15.75 -0.83
N LEU A 151 2.57 -15.30 -1.87
CA LEU A 151 2.31 -15.69 -3.26
C LEU A 151 3.24 -16.86 -3.67
N PRO A 152 2.80 -17.74 -4.60
CA PRO A 152 3.51 -18.97 -4.92
C PRO A 152 4.82 -18.73 -5.70
N TYR A 153 4.91 -17.63 -6.43
CA TYR A 153 6.07 -17.24 -7.23
C TYR A 153 6.08 -15.72 -7.45
N ASP A 154 7.23 -15.20 -7.83
CA ASP A 154 7.41 -13.83 -8.28
C ASP A 154 7.26 -13.74 -9.82
N ASN A 155 7.61 -12.60 -10.41
CA ASN A 155 7.52 -12.37 -11.84
C ASN A 155 8.70 -12.94 -12.65
N THR A 156 9.51 -13.85 -12.08
CA THR A 156 10.59 -14.51 -12.79
C THR A 156 10.15 -15.85 -13.37
N GLU A 157 10.61 -16.15 -14.59
CA GLU A 157 10.32 -17.43 -15.25
C GLU A 157 10.78 -18.63 -14.41
N ALA A 158 11.94 -18.52 -13.76
CA ALA A 158 12.49 -19.56 -12.90
C ALA A 158 11.60 -19.88 -11.70
N SER A 159 10.99 -18.86 -11.06
CA SER A 159 10.10 -19.08 -9.93
C SER A 159 8.77 -19.73 -10.34
N ILE A 160 8.27 -19.40 -11.54
CA ILE A 160 7.06 -20.00 -12.10
C ILE A 160 7.31 -21.49 -12.39
N TYR A 161 8.40 -21.84 -13.06
CA TYR A 161 8.74 -23.26 -13.31
C TYR A 161 8.98 -24.02 -12.01
N PHE A 162 9.69 -23.42 -11.07
CA PHE A 162 9.90 -24.03 -9.76
C PHE A 162 8.58 -24.35 -9.07
N TYR A 163 7.60 -23.44 -9.11
CA TYR A 163 6.27 -23.68 -8.56
C TYR A 163 5.56 -24.83 -9.26
N LEU A 164 5.57 -24.85 -10.60
CA LEU A 164 4.91 -25.89 -11.38
C LEU A 164 5.46 -27.29 -11.10
N ASP A 165 6.79 -27.39 -10.93
CA ASP A 165 7.46 -28.65 -10.66
C ASP A 165 7.37 -29.07 -9.18
N ASN A 166 7.13 -28.13 -8.24
CA ASN A 166 7.13 -28.35 -6.82
C ASN A 166 5.85 -27.85 -6.12
N THR A 167 4.68 -27.87 -6.78
CA THR A 167 3.44 -27.23 -6.31
C THR A 167 3.07 -27.62 -4.87
N GLU A 168 3.07 -28.91 -4.54
CA GLU A 168 2.70 -29.38 -3.19
C GLU A 168 3.65 -28.84 -2.10
N LEU A 169 4.94 -28.78 -2.40
CA LEU A 169 5.95 -28.25 -1.45
C LEU A 169 5.79 -26.75 -1.26
N VAL A 170 5.57 -26.01 -2.34
CA VAL A 170 5.37 -24.54 -2.28
C VAL A 170 4.08 -24.21 -1.57
N ASP A 171 2.99 -24.92 -1.87
CA ASP A 171 1.71 -24.72 -1.18
C ASP A 171 1.85 -25.01 0.33
N TYR A 172 2.61 -26.03 0.72
CA TYR A 172 2.88 -26.33 2.11
C TYR A 172 3.71 -25.22 2.78
N TRP A 173 4.77 -24.76 2.12
CA TRP A 173 5.57 -23.62 2.58
C TRP A 173 4.71 -22.37 2.76
N MET A 174 3.88 -22.02 1.75
CA MET A 174 2.97 -20.86 1.82
C MET A 174 2.02 -20.97 3.03
N LYS A 175 1.47 -22.14 3.29
CA LYS A 175 0.61 -22.34 4.47
C LYS A 175 1.33 -22.03 5.78
N LEU A 176 2.59 -22.43 5.92
CA LEU A 176 3.38 -22.16 7.13
C LEU A 176 3.74 -20.66 7.25
N GLU A 177 4.16 -20.03 6.15
CA GLU A 177 4.47 -18.59 6.14
C GLU A 177 3.20 -17.75 6.41
N ASN A 178 2.06 -18.11 5.82
CA ASN A 178 0.80 -17.40 6.06
C ASN A 178 0.36 -17.48 7.53
N ARG A 179 0.66 -18.56 8.24
CA ARG A 179 0.47 -18.60 9.69
C ARG A 179 1.27 -17.50 10.39
N ARG A 180 2.54 -17.29 10.00
CA ARG A 180 3.37 -16.21 10.54
C ARG A 180 2.84 -14.82 10.17
N THR A 181 2.37 -14.67 8.94
CA THR A 181 1.69 -13.44 8.50
C THR A 181 0.50 -13.12 9.40
N LEU A 182 -0.35 -14.10 9.71
CA LEU A 182 -1.51 -13.89 10.57
C LEU A 182 -1.11 -13.57 12.02
N GLU A 183 -0.07 -14.23 12.57
CA GLU A 183 0.51 -13.89 13.88
C GLU A 183 1.01 -12.44 13.91
N TYR A 184 1.69 -11.99 12.85
CA TYR A 184 2.14 -10.61 12.71
C TYR A 184 0.96 -9.63 12.67
N VAL A 185 -0.06 -9.91 11.84
CA VAL A 185 -1.27 -9.08 11.76
C VAL A 185 -1.96 -8.97 13.11
N GLN A 186 -2.06 -10.07 13.86
CA GLN A 186 -2.63 -10.05 15.22
C GLN A 186 -1.84 -9.16 16.17
N ALA A 187 -0.51 -9.16 16.07
CA ALA A 187 0.37 -8.35 16.91
C ALA A 187 0.23 -6.85 16.64
N ILE A 188 0.05 -6.47 15.37
CA ILE A 188 -0.03 -5.06 14.96
C ILE A 188 -1.46 -4.49 14.93
N ALA A 189 -2.49 -5.32 14.97
CA ALA A 189 -3.89 -4.87 14.95
C ALA A 189 -4.27 -4.17 16.26
N TYR A 190 -3.71 -2.97 16.48
CA TYR A 190 -3.87 -2.20 17.71
C TYR A 190 -4.38 -0.78 17.40
N PRO A 191 -5.72 -0.54 17.49
CA PRO A 191 -6.36 0.69 16.99
C PRO A 191 -5.93 1.97 17.72
N HIS A 192 -5.40 1.87 18.95
CA HIS A 192 -4.87 3.03 19.67
C HIS A 192 -3.53 3.54 19.12
N VAL A 193 -2.83 2.75 18.34
CA VAL A 193 -1.61 3.17 17.64
C VAL A 193 -1.96 3.63 16.22
N CYS A 194 -2.75 2.82 15.51
CA CYS A 194 -3.24 3.15 14.18
C CYS A 194 -4.64 2.56 14.00
N PRO A 195 -5.66 3.37 13.65
CA PRO A 195 -7.03 2.89 13.55
C PRO A 195 -7.36 2.16 12.24
N ILE A 196 -6.39 1.96 11.35
CA ILE A 196 -6.59 1.44 9.99
C ILE A 196 -5.57 0.35 9.71
N GLY A 197 -6.03 -0.77 9.16
CA GLY A 197 -5.19 -1.84 8.63
C GLY A 197 -4.94 -1.68 7.13
N MET A 198 -3.83 -2.24 6.65
CA MET A 198 -3.54 -2.40 5.23
C MET A 198 -2.96 -3.77 4.99
N SER A 199 -3.52 -4.48 4.03
CA SER A 199 -2.91 -5.65 3.42
C SER A 199 -2.48 -5.33 2.00
N TRP A 200 -1.54 -6.09 1.45
CA TRP A 200 -1.02 -5.84 0.11
C TRP A 200 -0.55 -7.12 -0.57
N ALA A 201 -0.72 -7.21 -1.86
CA ALA A 201 -0.06 -8.19 -2.71
C ALA A 201 -0.32 -7.84 -4.17
N ASP A 202 0.72 -7.77 -5.00
CA ASP A 202 0.59 -7.52 -6.42
C ASP A 202 0.16 -8.80 -7.14
N ILE A 203 -1.15 -9.02 -7.19
CA ILE A 203 -1.77 -10.18 -7.84
C ILE A 203 -2.15 -9.89 -9.29
N THR A 204 -1.92 -8.65 -9.75
CA THR A 204 -2.29 -8.14 -11.07
C THR A 204 -1.14 -7.44 -11.76
N TYR A 205 -1.32 -7.17 -13.03
CA TYR A 205 -0.52 -6.28 -13.87
C TYR A 205 -1.47 -5.50 -14.80
N ASN A 206 -0.98 -4.63 -15.67
CA ASN A 206 -1.83 -3.83 -16.57
C ASN A 206 -2.71 -4.64 -17.55
N GLY A 207 -2.55 -5.95 -17.60
CA GLY A 207 -3.34 -6.88 -18.44
C GLY A 207 -4.34 -7.75 -17.70
N GLY A 208 -4.45 -7.63 -16.36
CA GLY A 208 -5.33 -8.44 -15.52
C GLY A 208 -4.59 -9.27 -14.47
N LEU A 209 -5.12 -10.43 -14.11
CA LEU A 209 -4.52 -11.31 -13.10
C LEU A 209 -3.16 -11.86 -13.53
N PHE A 210 -2.18 -11.80 -12.65
CA PHE A 210 -0.87 -12.42 -12.82
C PHE A 210 -0.89 -13.92 -12.48
N TYR A 211 -1.74 -14.33 -11.55
CA TYR A 211 -1.89 -15.70 -11.09
C TYR A 211 -3.18 -16.32 -11.65
N PRO A 212 -3.19 -17.64 -11.94
CA PRO A 212 -4.40 -18.34 -12.31
C PRO A 212 -5.48 -18.18 -11.22
N PRO A 213 -6.76 -17.99 -11.59
CA PRO A 213 -7.86 -17.80 -10.62
C PRO A 213 -7.98 -18.91 -9.58
N ASP A 214 -7.80 -20.17 -9.98
CA ASP A 214 -7.86 -21.32 -9.08
C ASP A 214 -6.72 -21.35 -8.05
N VAL A 215 -5.55 -20.82 -8.40
CA VAL A 215 -4.44 -20.63 -7.47
C VAL A 215 -4.82 -19.57 -6.44
N LEU A 216 -5.33 -18.42 -6.86
CA LEU A 216 -5.77 -17.35 -5.94
C LEU A 216 -6.90 -17.80 -5.01
N GLU A 217 -7.89 -18.56 -5.53
CA GLU A 217 -8.98 -19.11 -4.73
C GLU A 217 -8.48 -20.09 -3.65
N ARG A 218 -7.45 -20.84 -3.94
CA ARG A 218 -6.90 -21.85 -3.02
C ARG A 218 -5.92 -21.27 -2.02
N THR A 219 -5.11 -20.29 -2.41
CA THR A 219 -3.93 -19.89 -1.63
C THR A 219 -4.01 -18.45 -1.12
N PHE A 220 -4.67 -17.55 -1.81
CA PHE A 220 -4.64 -16.12 -1.53
C PHE A 220 -5.90 -15.62 -0.81
N TYR A 221 -7.08 -15.75 -1.42
CA TYR A 221 -8.31 -15.16 -0.88
C TYR A 221 -8.69 -15.65 0.53
N PRO A 222 -8.49 -16.93 0.91
CA PRO A 222 -8.76 -17.36 2.28
C PRO A 222 -7.91 -16.61 3.32
N VAL A 223 -6.63 -16.43 3.04
CA VAL A 223 -5.71 -15.71 3.94
C VAL A 223 -6.02 -14.21 3.98
N GLN A 224 -6.34 -13.62 2.82
CA GLN A 224 -6.77 -12.24 2.75
C GLN A 224 -8.03 -11.98 3.58
N ALA A 225 -8.99 -12.89 3.56
CA ALA A 225 -10.20 -12.80 4.40
C ALA A 225 -9.84 -12.87 5.90
N GLU A 226 -8.97 -13.80 6.30
CA GLU A 226 -8.51 -13.89 7.70
C GLU A 226 -7.78 -12.62 8.16
N ILE A 227 -6.97 -11.99 7.31
CA ILE A 227 -6.32 -10.70 7.60
C ILE A 227 -7.39 -9.62 7.85
N CYS A 228 -8.40 -9.53 6.98
CA CYS A 228 -9.50 -8.59 7.17
C CYS A 228 -10.27 -8.85 8.47
N ASP A 229 -10.56 -10.11 8.78
CA ASP A 229 -11.28 -10.51 10.00
C ASP A 229 -10.50 -10.12 11.28
N ILE A 230 -9.18 -10.28 11.27
CA ILE A 230 -8.34 -9.87 12.41
C ILE A 230 -8.47 -8.37 12.65
N PHE A 231 -8.31 -7.53 11.62
CA PHE A 231 -8.44 -6.09 11.75
C PHE A 231 -9.87 -5.68 12.13
N HIS A 232 -10.88 -6.26 11.49
CA HIS A 232 -12.29 -5.98 11.80
C HIS A 232 -12.67 -6.36 13.24
N SER A 233 -12.11 -7.46 13.78
CA SER A 233 -12.32 -7.83 15.18
C SER A 233 -11.83 -6.78 16.17
N ARG A 234 -10.96 -5.90 15.75
CA ARG A 234 -10.43 -4.74 16.48
C ARG A 234 -11.07 -3.42 16.04
N ASN A 235 -12.14 -3.49 15.24
CA ASN A 235 -12.87 -2.34 14.71
C ASN A 235 -12.01 -1.43 13.80
N MET A 236 -11.03 -2.01 13.11
CA MET A 236 -10.12 -1.35 12.17
C MET A 236 -10.55 -1.66 10.73
N PRO A 237 -10.92 -0.66 9.91
CA PRO A 237 -11.15 -0.89 8.49
C PRO A 237 -9.82 -1.21 7.77
N VAL A 238 -9.91 -1.92 6.64
CA VAL A 238 -8.76 -2.42 5.89
C VAL A 238 -8.72 -1.82 4.49
N ILE A 239 -7.56 -1.24 4.13
CA ILE A 239 -7.22 -0.88 2.75
C ILE A 239 -6.43 -2.05 2.15
N TYR A 240 -6.80 -2.47 0.96
CA TYR A 240 -6.02 -3.41 0.16
C TYR A 240 -5.20 -2.66 -0.89
N HIS A 241 -3.90 -2.97 -0.97
CA HIS A 241 -3.00 -2.39 -1.95
C HIS A 241 -2.55 -3.44 -2.97
N ALA A 242 -2.70 -3.12 -4.25
CA ALA A 242 -2.07 -3.82 -5.36
C ALA A 242 -2.05 -2.92 -6.60
N ASP A 243 -0.97 -2.98 -7.35
CA ASP A 243 -0.85 -2.29 -8.64
C ASP A 243 -1.52 -3.09 -9.77
N GLY A 244 -1.88 -2.40 -10.85
CA GLY A 244 -2.41 -3.00 -12.07
C GLY A 244 -3.94 -3.03 -12.18
N ASP A 245 -4.45 -3.85 -13.12
CA ASP A 245 -5.87 -3.99 -13.41
C ASP A 245 -6.52 -5.02 -12.47
N LEU A 246 -7.19 -4.54 -11.44
CA LEU A 246 -7.88 -5.36 -10.42
C LEU A 246 -9.32 -5.73 -10.78
N THR A 247 -9.80 -5.40 -11.98
CA THR A 247 -11.21 -5.59 -12.37
C THR A 247 -11.71 -7.01 -12.07
N ASP A 248 -10.93 -8.04 -12.42
CA ASP A 248 -11.30 -9.43 -12.22
C ASP A 248 -11.18 -9.91 -10.76
N ALA A 249 -10.27 -9.27 -9.97
CA ALA A 249 -10.06 -9.60 -8.57
C ALA A 249 -11.04 -8.90 -7.61
N LEU A 250 -11.56 -7.74 -7.99
CA LEU A 250 -12.39 -6.88 -7.12
C LEU A 250 -13.58 -7.58 -6.47
N PRO A 251 -14.39 -8.39 -7.18
CA PRO A 251 -15.53 -9.08 -6.56
C PRO A 251 -15.07 -9.93 -5.36
N ARG A 252 -14.00 -10.71 -5.53
CA ARG A 252 -13.47 -11.57 -4.47
C ARG A 252 -12.80 -10.81 -3.35
N LEU A 253 -12.07 -9.73 -3.65
CA LEU A 253 -11.46 -8.86 -2.64
C LEU A 253 -12.53 -8.19 -1.75
N VAL A 254 -13.65 -7.74 -2.34
CA VAL A 254 -14.78 -7.21 -1.58
C VAL A 254 -15.39 -8.28 -0.67
N GLU A 255 -15.52 -9.53 -1.14
CA GLU A 255 -15.98 -10.66 -0.33
C GLU A 255 -15.01 -11.00 0.81
N CYS A 256 -13.69 -10.79 0.62
CA CYS A 256 -12.70 -10.91 1.69
C CYS A 256 -12.83 -9.82 2.76
N GLY A 257 -13.61 -8.76 2.51
CA GLY A 257 -13.92 -7.75 3.52
C GLY A 257 -13.05 -6.49 3.45
N ILE A 258 -12.37 -6.19 2.33
CA ILE A 258 -11.64 -4.93 2.20
C ILE A 258 -12.61 -3.73 2.25
N ASN A 259 -12.19 -2.62 2.85
CA ASN A 259 -12.97 -1.39 2.97
C ASN A 259 -12.51 -0.30 2.00
N GLY A 260 -11.27 -0.37 1.54
CA GLY A 260 -10.68 0.56 0.57
C GLY A 260 -9.73 -0.15 -0.39
N LEU A 261 -9.59 0.40 -1.60
CA LEU A 261 -8.69 -0.07 -2.65
C LEU A 261 -7.66 1.01 -2.97
N ASN A 262 -6.36 0.67 -2.91
CA ASN A 262 -5.21 1.53 -3.20
C ASN A 262 -4.14 0.80 -4.03
N PRO A 263 -3.49 1.48 -5.01
CA PRO A 263 -4.00 2.68 -5.63
C PRO A 263 -5.20 2.35 -6.53
N PHE A 264 -6.06 3.34 -6.80
CA PHE A 264 -6.99 3.20 -7.91
C PHE A 264 -6.28 3.68 -9.18
N GLU A 265 -5.78 2.72 -9.95
CA GLU A 265 -4.91 2.98 -11.10
C GLU A 265 -5.72 3.20 -12.38
N ILE A 266 -5.79 4.47 -12.82
CA ILE A 266 -6.55 4.85 -14.04
C ILE A 266 -5.85 4.34 -15.31
N SER A 267 -4.52 4.26 -15.30
CA SER A 267 -3.72 3.75 -16.42
C SER A 267 -3.99 2.27 -16.74
N GLY A 268 -4.46 1.50 -15.74
CA GLY A 268 -4.76 0.07 -15.82
C GLY A 268 -6.15 -0.31 -16.35
N LYS A 269 -6.84 0.56 -17.12
CA LYS A 269 -8.21 0.37 -17.63
C LYS A 269 -9.33 0.55 -16.59
N MET A 270 -9.04 0.72 -15.31
CA MET A 270 -10.08 0.95 -14.31
C MET A 270 -10.74 2.32 -14.49
N ASN A 271 -12.08 2.34 -14.51
CA ASN A 271 -12.87 3.54 -14.75
C ASN A 271 -13.51 4.04 -13.44
N ILE A 272 -13.22 5.29 -13.06
CA ILE A 272 -13.73 5.89 -11.80
C ILE A 272 -15.26 5.94 -11.74
N THR A 273 -15.94 6.14 -12.87
CA THR A 273 -17.41 6.20 -12.91
C THR A 273 -18.01 4.82 -12.70
N GLU A 274 -17.51 3.82 -13.42
CA GLU A 274 -17.93 2.43 -13.28
C GLU A 274 -17.65 1.89 -11.87
N PHE A 275 -16.46 2.16 -11.34
CA PHE A 275 -16.14 1.81 -9.95
C PHE A 275 -17.15 2.41 -8.97
N LYS A 276 -17.45 3.72 -9.09
CA LYS A 276 -18.43 4.38 -8.20
C LYS A 276 -19.82 3.78 -8.32
N GLU A 277 -20.26 3.45 -9.53
CA GLU A 277 -21.58 2.84 -9.77
C GLU A 277 -21.69 1.43 -9.14
N VAL A 278 -20.65 0.60 -9.32
CA VAL A 278 -20.66 -0.80 -8.88
C VAL A 278 -20.30 -0.96 -7.41
N TYR A 279 -19.25 -0.27 -6.97
CA TYR A 279 -18.62 -0.49 -5.66
C TYR A 279 -18.73 0.69 -4.69
N GLY A 280 -19.02 1.90 -5.14
CA GLY A 280 -18.93 3.13 -4.35
C GLY A 280 -19.77 3.21 -3.08
N LYS A 281 -20.66 2.23 -2.83
CA LYS A 281 -21.39 2.07 -1.56
C LYS A 281 -20.75 1.06 -0.60
N LYS A 282 -19.81 0.27 -1.08
CA LYS A 282 -19.21 -0.86 -0.35
C LYS A 282 -17.71 -0.72 -0.20
N LEU A 283 -17.08 0.01 -1.09
CA LEU A 283 -15.63 0.11 -1.18
C LEU A 283 -15.21 1.56 -1.41
N THR A 284 -14.30 2.05 -0.59
CA THR A 284 -13.70 3.39 -0.74
C THR A 284 -12.60 3.35 -1.79
N MET A 285 -12.64 4.29 -2.73
CA MET A 285 -11.52 4.54 -3.64
C MET A 285 -10.42 5.28 -2.88
N VAL A 286 -9.20 4.73 -2.87
CA VAL A 286 -7.99 5.38 -2.34
C VAL A 286 -7.04 5.59 -3.52
N GLY A 287 -7.03 6.78 -4.10
CA GLY A 287 -6.34 7.04 -5.36
C GLY A 287 -7.12 7.96 -6.29
N GLY A 288 -7.05 7.68 -7.59
CA GLY A 288 -7.89 8.29 -8.62
C GLY A 288 -7.37 9.59 -9.23
N MET A 289 -6.25 10.16 -8.75
CA MET A 289 -5.57 11.26 -9.44
C MET A 289 -4.52 10.67 -10.40
N ASP A 290 -4.70 10.90 -11.69
CA ASP A 290 -3.77 10.42 -12.71
C ASP A 290 -2.36 11.04 -12.50
N ALA A 291 -1.44 10.19 -12.05
CA ALA A 291 -0.08 10.59 -11.73
C ALA A 291 0.72 10.99 -12.98
N VAL A 292 0.51 10.32 -14.09
CA VAL A 292 1.26 10.53 -15.32
C VAL A 292 0.71 11.71 -16.11
N ASN A 293 -0.55 11.63 -16.55
CA ASN A 293 -1.10 12.62 -17.46
C ASN A 293 -1.40 13.97 -16.77
N HIS A 294 -1.74 13.97 -15.47
CA HIS A 294 -2.05 15.20 -14.75
C HIS A 294 -0.90 15.65 -13.84
N LEU A 295 -0.45 14.84 -12.89
CA LEU A 295 0.56 15.31 -11.92
C LEU A 295 1.93 15.54 -12.56
N ALA A 296 2.42 14.61 -13.41
CA ALA A 296 3.73 14.74 -14.02
C ALA A 296 3.75 15.66 -15.25
N PHE A 297 2.76 15.54 -16.14
CA PHE A 297 2.79 16.20 -17.45
C PHE A 297 1.67 17.21 -17.70
N GLY A 298 0.69 17.32 -16.80
CA GLY A 298 -0.40 18.29 -16.92
C GLY A 298 0.01 19.70 -16.49
N THR A 299 -0.84 20.65 -16.82
CA THR A 299 -0.79 22.03 -16.29
C THR A 299 -1.52 22.10 -14.95
N VAL A 300 -1.24 23.13 -14.15
CA VAL A 300 -1.94 23.39 -12.88
C VAL A 300 -3.46 23.43 -13.07
N ASP A 301 -3.95 24.10 -14.14
CA ASP A 301 -5.39 24.19 -14.43
C ASP A 301 -6.00 22.82 -14.74
N GLU A 302 -5.30 21.95 -15.46
CA GLU A 302 -5.73 20.57 -15.73
C GLU A 302 -5.77 19.74 -14.47
N VAL A 303 -4.78 19.86 -13.59
CA VAL A 303 -4.76 19.19 -12.26
C VAL A 303 -5.96 19.64 -11.42
N VAL A 304 -6.22 20.94 -11.33
CA VAL A 304 -7.38 21.48 -10.60
C VAL A 304 -8.69 20.95 -11.17
N ALA A 305 -8.84 20.94 -12.50
CA ALA A 305 -10.04 20.42 -13.16
C ALA A 305 -10.23 18.93 -12.93
N ALA A 306 -9.16 18.13 -13.05
CA ALA A 306 -9.18 16.69 -12.79
C ALA A 306 -9.50 16.36 -11.33
N THR A 307 -8.93 17.11 -10.39
CA THR A 307 -9.22 16.94 -8.95
C THR A 307 -10.70 17.22 -8.65
N LYS A 308 -11.25 18.30 -9.17
CA LYS A 308 -12.68 18.60 -9.00
C LYS A 308 -13.57 17.54 -9.61
N ARG A 309 -13.23 17.06 -10.81
CA ARG A 309 -13.96 15.95 -11.45
C ARG A 309 -13.91 14.66 -10.62
N LEU A 310 -12.76 14.31 -10.06
CA LEU A 310 -12.63 13.14 -9.17
C LEU A 310 -13.55 13.27 -7.95
N ILE A 311 -13.57 14.45 -7.31
CA ILE A 311 -14.43 14.74 -6.15
C ILE A 311 -15.91 14.70 -6.55
N ASP A 312 -16.29 15.30 -7.68
CA ASP A 312 -17.68 15.34 -8.15
C ASP A 312 -18.23 13.95 -8.52
N ILE A 313 -17.40 13.08 -9.08
CA ILE A 313 -17.83 11.73 -9.50
C ILE A 313 -17.79 10.75 -8.30
N VAL A 314 -16.66 10.69 -7.60
CA VAL A 314 -16.41 9.65 -6.59
C VAL A 314 -16.69 10.17 -5.18
N GLY A 315 -16.19 11.38 -4.88
CA GLY A 315 -16.19 11.96 -3.54
C GLY A 315 -17.50 12.61 -3.11
N LYS A 316 -18.41 12.94 -4.03
CA LYS A 316 -19.60 13.76 -3.79
C LYS A 316 -20.44 13.38 -2.55
N ASP A 317 -20.54 12.09 -2.29
CA ASP A 317 -21.34 11.50 -1.20
C ASP A 317 -20.50 10.56 -0.31
N GLY A 318 -19.19 10.85 -0.21
CA GLY A 318 -18.21 10.02 0.49
C GLY A 318 -17.61 8.91 -0.39
N GLY A 319 -16.78 8.05 0.22
CA GLY A 319 -16.17 6.91 -0.47
C GLY A 319 -14.95 7.26 -1.32
N LEU A 320 -14.31 8.41 -1.07
CA LEU A 320 -13.05 8.82 -1.69
C LEU A 320 -12.02 9.20 -0.62
N ILE A 321 -10.86 8.62 -0.66
CA ILE A 321 -9.61 9.13 -0.09
C ILE A 321 -8.75 9.52 -1.28
N ALA A 322 -8.53 10.83 -1.48
CA ALA A 322 -7.81 11.32 -2.65
C ALA A 322 -6.31 10.99 -2.54
N ALA A 323 -5.76 10.38 -3.58
CA ALA A 323 -4.35 10.04 -3.71
C ALA A 323 -3.94 9.98 -5.19
N SER A 324 -2.64 9.93 -5.47
CA SER A 324 -2.14 9.62 -6.81
C SER A 324 -2.52 8.18 -7.21
N SER A 325 -2.56 7.94 -8.51
CA SER A 325 -2.85 6.61 -9.08
C SER A 325 -1.60 5.74 -9.24
N SER A 326 -0.42 6.24 -8.91
CA SER A 326 0.86 5.54 -9.09
C SER A 326 1.45 4.98 -7.79
N GLY A 327 0.71 5.05 -6.69
CA GLY A 327 1.21 4.62 -5.39
C GLY A 327 2.22 5.58 -4.74
N GLN A 328 2.81 6.55 -5.44
CA GLN A 328 3.72 7.55 -4.86
C GLN A 328 3.69 8.89 -5.61
N VAL A 329 4.08 9.94 -4.88
CA VAL A 329 4.35 11.29 -5.42
C VAL A 329 5.81 11.62 -5.16
N ASP A 330 6.56 11.85 -6.24
CA ASP A 330 8.01 12.08 -6.22
C ASP A 330 8.44 13.31 -7.02
N ASP A 331 9.74 13.58 -7.03
CA ASP A 331 10.35 14.77 -7.68
C ASP A 331 10.24 14.77 -9.22
N SER A 332 9.73 13.71 -9.85
CA SER A 332 9.42 13.73 -11.29
C SER A 332 8.18 14.57 -11.63
N MET A 333 7.36 14.86 -10.61
CA MET A 333 6.15 15.67 -10.74
C MET A 333 6.45 17.15 -10.39
N PRO A 334 6.02 18.15 -11.17
CA PRO A 334 6.15 19.54 -10.78
C PRO A 334 5.51 19.83 -9.42
N THR A 335 6.26 20.50 -8.53
CA THR A 335 5.78 20.89 -7.19
C THR A 335 4.44 21.62 -7.24
N GLU A 336 4.26 22.49 -8.22
CA GLU A 336 3.04 23.28 -8.41
C GLU A 336 1.83 22.41 -8.70
N ASN A 337 2.01 21.33 -9.46
CA ASN A 337 0.94 20.37 -9.77
C ASN A 337 0.52 19.58 -8.52
N VAL A 338 1.49 19.09 -7.76
CA VAL A 338 1.22 18.36 -6.50
C VAL A 338 0.53 19.27 -5.48
N MET A 339 1.00 20.50 -5.35
CA MET A 339 0.37 21.49 -4.45
C MET A 339 -1.05 21.85 -4.89
N ALA A 340 -1.26 22.05 -6.19
CA ALA A 340 -2.60 22.33 -6.74
C ALA A 340 -3.58 21.16 -6.48
N PHE A 341 -3.12 19.92 -6.54
CA PHE A 341 -3.91 18.75 -6.16
C PHE A 341 -4.34 18.82 -4.68
N TYR A 342 -3.39 18.97 -3.75
CA TYR A 342 -3.70 19.00 -2.33
C TYR A 342 -4.58 20.19 -1.93
N GLU A 343 -4.26 21.39 -2.40
CA GLU A 343 -5.05 22.61 -2.14
C GLU A 343 -6.47 22.47 -2.67
N THR A 344 -6.64 21.93 -3.88
CA THR A 344 -7.98 21.68 -4.43
C THR A 344 -8.76 20.65 -3.60
N CYS A 345 -8.13 19.58 -3.14
CA CYS A 345 -8.78 18.64 -2.23
C CYS A 345 -9.24 19.33 -0.93
N TRP A 346 -8.41 20.19 -0.35
CA TRP A 346 -8.74 20.88 0.89
C TRP A 346 -9.84 21.92 0.75
N GLU A 347 -9.86 22.65 -0.38
CA GLU A 347 -10.83 23.74 -0.59
C GLU A 347 -12.14 23.24 -1.18
N TYR A 348 -12.07 22.46 -2.24
CA TYR A 348 -13.23 21.98 -2.99
C TYR A 348 -13.83 20.69 -2.38
N GLY A 349 -13.03 19.87 -1.73
CA GLY A 349 -13.46 18.60 -1.14
C GLY A 349 -14.24 18.72 0.17
N LYS A 350 -14.63 19.91 0.62
CA LYS A 350 -15.44 20.12 1.83
C LYS A 350 -16.89 19.71 1.59
N TYR A 351 -17.38 18.83 2.46
CA TYR A 351 -18.79 18.47 2.46
C TYR A 351 -19.64 19.55 3.14
N LYS A 352 -20.85 19.74 2.66
CA LYS A 352 -21.79 20.77 3.18
C LYS A 352 -22.68 20.19 4.26
#